data_b00040500c6d1f8d8c5c6e7de856feab
#
_entry.id   b00040500c6d1f8d8c5c6e7de856feab
#
_cell.length_a   1.000
_cell.length_b   1.000
_cell.length_c   1.000
_cell.angle_alpha   90.00
_cell.angle_beta   90.00
_cell.angle_gamma   90.00
#
_symmetry.space_group_name_H-M   'P 1'
#
loop_
_entity.id
_entity.type
_entity.pdbx_description
1 polymer ?
#
loop_
_entity_poly.entity_id
_entity_poly.type
_entity_poly.pdbx_seq_one_letter_code
_entity_poly.pdbx_strand_id
1 'polypeptide(L)'
;MRGKIDCFLPCDDLSTSKELLQELERSKTVQHVNLLVTAEMAAENCTQTIVDNVTSTKSMLDIARQAEAEYVLLSLKPTKMQLGYYALERMLRVAHDSDAAMVYSDHYTIADGKTTKHPVIDYQWGSLRDDFDFGQVVLIKTDLMKEWAESAPVDYKFAGFYDLRLFLSRKGQLFHIDEYLYTEIELDTRLSGAKQFDYVNPRNREVQIEMEQAVTRHLDTIGAIVDTTKYLNPNFEEQQFE
;
A
#
# COMPACT_ATOMS: atom_id res chain seq x y z
N MET A 1 23.42 6.14 15.23
CA MET A 1 21.97 5.97 15.39
C MET A 1 21.56 4.87 14.44
N ARG A 2 20.84 3.84 14.89
CA ARG A 2 20.24 2.87 13.96
C ARG A 2 19.21 3.58 13.09
N GLY A 3 19.10 3.18 11.82
CA GLY A 3 18.04 3.67 10.95
C GLY A 3 16.66 3.34 11.52
N LYS A 4 15.66 4.11 11.13
CA LYS A 4 14.29 3.95 11.65
C LYS A 4 13.34 3.35 10.64
N ILE A 5 13.81 3.06 9.44
CA ILE A 5 13.01 2.56 8.32
C ILE A 5 13.65 1.28 7.76
N ASP A 6 12.85 0.23 7.62
CA ASP A 6 13.12 -0.89 6.74
C ASP A 6 12.32 -0.69 5.44
N CYS A 7 13.00 -0.68 4.29
CA CYS A 7 12.41 -0.44 2.98
C CYS A 7 12.10 -1.78 2.29
N PHE A 8 10.87 -1.95 1.81
CA PHE A 8 10.45 -3.09 1.02
C PHE A 8 9.96 -2.61 -0.34
N LEU A 9 10.70 -2.98 -1.39
CA LEU A 9 10.55 -2.43 -2.73
C LEU A 9 10.32 -3.54 -3.75
N PRO A 10 9.17 -3.59 -4.42
CA PRO A 10 8.98 -4.47 -5.57
C PRO A 10 10.01 -4.13 -6.66
N CYS A 11 10.63 -5.17 -7.23
CA CYS A 11 11.66 -5.00 -8.24
C CYS A 11 11.54 -6.08 -9.31
N ASP A 12 11.19 -5.69 -10.52
CA ASP A 12 11.17 -6.54 -11.69
C ASP A 12 12.47 -6.43 -12.51
N ASP A 13 13.14 -5.27 -12.42
CA ASP A 13 14.42 -5.01 -13.09
C ASP A 13 15.30 -4.09 -12.22
N LEU A 14 16.47 -4.58 -11.85
CA LEU A 14 17.45 -3.84 -11.05
C LEU A 14 17.91 -2.53 -11.71
N SER A 15 17.93 -2.46 -13.03
CA SER A 15 18.35 -1.25 -13.73
C SER A 15 17.45 -0.05 -13.45
N THR A 16 16.15 -0.29 -13.24
CA THR A 16 15.16 0.73 -12.93
C THR A 16 15.23 1.21 -11.48
N SER A 17 15.67 0.34 -10.57
CA SER A 17 15.73 0.61 -9.12
C SER A 17 17.09 1.11 -8.66
N LYS A 18 18.13 1.07 -9.52
CA LYS A 18 19.53 1.32 -9.15
C LYS A 18 19.75 2.66 -8.46
N GLU A 19 19.18 3.73 -9.01
CA GLU A 19 19.35 5.09 -8.47
C GLU A 19 18.72 5.20 -7.08
N LEU A 20 17.51 4.68 -6.92
CA LEU A 20 16.79 4.62 -5.65
C LEU A 20 17.55 3.79 -4.60
N LEU A 21 18.05 2.62 -4.97
CA LEU A 21 18.82 1.77 -4.06
C LEU A 21 20.06 2.47 -3.54
N GLN A 22 20.81 3.18 -4.41
CA GLN A 22 21.97 3.97 -4.00
C GLN A 22 21.62 5.15 -3.08
N GLU A 23 20.47 5.76 -3.28
CA GLU A 23 19.97 6.83 -2.41
C GLU A 23 19.60 6.27 -1.03
N LEU A 24 18.85 5.16 -0.97
CA LEU A 24 18.47 4.51 0.27
C LEU A 24 19.69 3.99 1.07
N GLU A 25 20.68 3.40 0.39
CA GLU A 25 21.93 2.94 1.02
C GLU A 25 22.70 4.09 1.71
N ARG A 26 22.66 5.28 1.14
CA ARG A 26 23.32 6.47 1.71
C ARG A 26 22.51 7.14 2.82
N SER A 27 21.24 6.81 2.94
CA SER A 27 20.37 7.43 3.93
C SER A 27 20.70 6.96 5.34
N LYS A 28 20.77 7.89 6.28
CA LYS A 28 20.97 7.59 7.71
C LYS A 28 19.68 7.16 8.40
N THR A 29 18.54 7.32 7.74
CA THR A 29 17.23 6.95 8.26
C THR A 29 16.86 5.51 7.91
N VAL A 30 17.44 4.96 6.86
CA VAL A 30 17.21 3.58 6.41
C VAL A 30 18.11 2.62 7.18
N GLN A 31 17.53 1.53 7.66
CA GLN A 31 18.24 0.45 8.35
C GLN A 31 18.53 -0.72 7.41
N HIS A 32 17.51 -1.21 6.70
CA HIS A 32 17.63 -2.28 5.72
C HIS A 32 16.84 -1.95 4.44
N VAL A 33 17.28 -2.52 3.34
CA VAL A 33 16.54 -2.53 2.08
C VAL A 33 16.31 -3.97 1.66
N ASN A 34 15.06 -4.32 1.42
CA ASN A 34 14.63 -5.62 0.95
C ASN A 34 13.90 -5.47 -0.39
N LEU A 35 14.32 -6.22 -1.38
CA LEU A 35 13.65 -6.30 -2.66
C LEU A 35 12.59 -7.40 -2.65
N LEU A 36 11.37 -7.06 -3.04
CA LEU A 36 10.29 -8.00 -3.27
C LEU A 36 10.36 -8.41 -4.75
N VAL A 37 10.77 -9.63 -5.01
CA VAL A 37 11.09 -10.12 -6.36
C VAL A 37 10.27 -11.37 -6.70
N THR A 38 9.99 -11.58 -7.99
CA THR A 38 9.34 -12.82 -8.45
C THR A 38 10.33 -13.96 -8.65
N ALA A 39 11.62 -13.65 -8.83
CA ALA A 39 12.74 -14.59 -8.90
C ALA A 39 14.00 -13.92 -8.37
N GLU A 40 14.95 -14.71 -7.86
CA GLU A 40 16.23 -14.18 -7.37
C GLU A 40 16.98 -13.39 -8.46
N MET A 41 17.55 -12.26 -8.04
CA MET A 41 18.33 -11.35 -8.88
C MET A 41 19.74 -11.19 -8.30
N ALA A 42 20.71 -10.88 -9.16
CA ALA A 42 22.08 -10.56 -8.72
C ALA A 42 22.13 -9.11 -8.19
N ALA A 43 21.57 -8.88 -6.99
CA ALA A 43 21.56 -7.59 -6.32
C ALA A 43 22.57 -7.57 -5.17
N GLU A 44 23.33 -6.47 -5.05
CA GLU A 44 24.29 -6.25 -3.98
C GLU A 44 23.68 -5.34 -2.90
N ASN A 45 24.12 -5.51 -1.65
CA ASN A 45 23.75 -4.67 -0.49
C ASN A 45 22.27 -4.58 -0.15
N CYS A 46 21.43 -5.54 -0.60
CA CYS A 46 20.04 -5.66 -0.22
C CYS A 46 19.64 -7.12 -0.05
N THR A 47 18.69 -7.35 0.83
CA THR A 47 18.05 -8.67 0.96
C THR A 47 16.95 -8.83 -0.09
N GLN A 48 16.53 -10.07 -0.35
CA GLN A 48 15.47 -10.35 -1.32
C GLN A 48 14.43 -11.27 -0.69
N THR A 49 13.18 -11.00 -0.99
CA THR A 49 12.04 -11.85 -0.62
C THR A 49 11.28 -12.22 -1.89
N ILE A 50 11.13 -13.53 -2.13
CA ILE A 50 10.37 -14.01 -3.29
C ILE A 50 8.88 -13.88 -2.98
N VAL A 51 8.17 -13.15 -3.83
CA VAL A 51 6.74 -12.88 -3.71
C VAL A 51 6.03 -13.15 -5.04
N ASP A 52 4.84 -13.74 -4.97
CA ASP A 52 3.99 -13.92 -6.16
C ASP A 52 3.17 -12.66 -6.46
N ASN A 53 2.74 -11.98 -5.40
CA ASN A 53 2.00 -10.72 -5.47
C ASN A 53 2.34 -9.87 -4.24
N VAL A 54 2.79 -8.64 -4.46
CA VAL A 54 3.19 -7.70 -3.41
C VAL A 54 2.06 -7.45 -2.40
N THR A 55 0.81 -7.37 -2.85
CA THR A 55 -0.35 -7.07 -2.01
C THR A 55 -1.00 -8.29 -1.36
N SER A 56 -0.43 -9.49 -1.51
CA SER A 56 -0.94 -10.71 -0.87
C SER A 56 -0.72 -10.72 0.65
N THR A 57 -1.56 -11.44 1.38
CA THR A 57 -1.37 -11.67 2.82
C THR A 57 0.00 -12.30 3.11
N LYS A 58 0.42 -13.27 2.29
CA LYS A 58 1.74 -13.90 2.44
C LYS A 58 2.86 -12.87 2.38
N SER A 59 2.84 -11.97 1.40
CA SER A 59 3.87 -10.93 1.27
C SER A 59 3.86 -9.97 2.45
N MET A 60 2.68 -9.53 2.91
CA MET A 60 2.57 -8.67 4.09
C MET A 60 3.09 -9.37 5.37
N LEU A 61 2.82 -10.68 5.53
CA LEU A 61 3.35 -11.47 6.65
C LEU A 61 4.87 -11.62 6.58
N ASP A 62 5.44 -11.83 5.39
CA ASP A 62 6.89 -11.95 5.21
C ASP A 62 7.59 -10.61 5.48
N ILE A 63 7.00 -9.49 5.08
CA ILE A 63 7.46 -8.14 5.44
C ILE A 63 7.41 -7.94 6.96
N ALA A 64 6.28 -8.24 7.61
CA ALA A 64 6.12 -8.09 9.06
C ALA A 64 7.14 -8.89 9.88
N ARG A 65 7.48 -10.11 9.42
CA ARG A 65 8.49 -10.96 10.07
C ARG A 65 9.91 -10.43 9.92
N GLN A 66 10.22 -9.80 8.79
CA GLN A 66 11.57 -9.32 8.48
C GLN A 66 11.83 -7.90 8.99
N ALA A 67 10.77 -7.12 9.22
CA ALA A 67 10.90 -5.76 9.68
C ALA A 67 11.43 -5.68 11.11
N GLU A 68 12.53 -4.96 11.30
CA GLU A 68 13.19 -4.73 12.59
C GLU A 68 13.19 -3.25 13.01
N ALA A 69 13.11 -2.34 12.02
CA ALA A 69 13.06 -0.91 12.25
C ALA A 69 11.70 -0.45 12.81
N GLU A 70 11.64 0.78 13.29
CA GLU A 70 10.43 1.36 13.88
C GLU A 70 9.28 1.49 12.86
N TYR A 71 9.65 1.72 11.58
CA TYR A 71 8.72 1.86 10.47
C TYR A 71 9.11 1.02 9.27
N VAL A 72 8.11 0.54 8.54
CA VAL A 72 8.23 -0.08 7.22
C VAL A 72 7.86 0.94 6.15
N LEU A 73 8.79 1.22 5.23
CA LEU A 73 8.49 1.88 3.97
C LEU A 73 8.15 0.80 2.94
N LEU A 74 6.92 0.79 2.48
CA LEU A 74 6.45 -0.15 1.47
C LEU A 74 6.13 0.59 0.17
N SER A 75 6.76 0.16 -0.93
CA SER A 75 6.30 0.52 -2.27
C SER A 75 5.30 -0.53 -2.76
N LEU A 76 4.18 -0.09 -3.33
CA LEU A 76 3.08 -0.98 -3.71
C LEU A 76 3.20 -1.52 -5.13
N LYS A 77 4.09 -0.95 -5.96
CA LYS A 77 4.26 -1.35 -7.37
C LYS A 77 5.73 -1.29 -7.78
N PRO A 78 6.17 -2.12 -8.75
CA PRO A 78 7.55 -2.12 -9.25
C PRO A 78 7.78 -0.99 -10.27
N THR A 79 7.62 0.26 -9.88
CA THR A 79 7.82 1.44 -10.73
C THR A 79 9.14 2.13 -10.43
N LYS A 80 9.76 2.73 -11.46
CA LYS A 80 10.91 3.60 -11.24
C LYS A 80 10.46 4.81 -10.42
N MET A 81 11.18 5.11 -9.35
CA MET A 81 10.83 6.17 -8.42
C MET A 81 12.08 6.98 -8.03
N GLN A 82 11.89 8.26 -7.77
CA GLN A 82 12.89 9.15 -7.19
C GLN A 82 12.29 9.79 -5.93
N LEU A 83 13.04 9.76 -4.83
CA LEU A 83 12.63 10.44 -3.61
C LEU A 83 12.89 11.96 -3.74
N GLY A 84 12.02 12.74 -3.11
CA GLY A 84 12.23 14.17 -2.93
C GLY A 84 13.30 14.45 -1.85
N TYR A 85 13.79 15.67 -1.83
CA TYR A 85 14.77 16.08 -0.85
C TYR A 85 14.22 15.98 0.56
N TYR A 86 14.89 15.23 1.45
CA TYR A 86 14.45 14.92 2.81
C TYR A 86 13.07 14.22 2.91
N ALA A 87 12.63 13.50 1.89
CA ALA A 87 11.33 12.85 1.87
C ALA A 87 11.16 11.85 3.03
N LEU A 88 12.15 10.99 3.25
CA LEU A 88 12.11 9.99 4.32
C LEU A 88 12.08 10.62 5.70
N GLU A 89 12.91 11.63 5.93
CA GLU A 89 12.95 12.37 7.19
C GLU A 89 11.63 13.11 7.45
N ARG A 90 11.00 13.63 6.40
CA ARG A 90 9.69 14.29 6.48
C ARG A 90 8.59 13.31 6.85
N MET A 91 8.54 12.15 6.16
CA MET A 91 7.56 11.10 6.48
C MET A 91 7.73 10.59 7.91
N LEU A 92 8.99 10.31 8.33
CA LEU A 92 9.29 9.88 9.70
C LEU A 92 8.84 10.89 10.76
N ARG A 93 9.14 12.17 10.53
CA ARG A 93 8.77 13.22 11.47
C ARG A 93 7.25 13.28 11.62
N VAL A 94 6.52 13.27 10.50
CA VAL A 94 5.05 13.28 10.55
C VAL A 94 4.51 12.05 11.25
N ALA A 95 5.02 10.86 10.91
CA ALA A 95 4.60 9.61 11.53
C ALA A 95 4.81 9.61 13.05
N HIS A 96 5.97 10.12 13.51
CA HIS A 96 6.28 10.22 14.93
C HIS A 96 5.42 11.30 15.63
N ASP A 97 5.30 12.49 15.05
CA ASP A 97 4.63 13.63 15.68
C ASP A 97 3.10 13.44 15.76
N SER A 98 2.51 12.70 14.80
CA SER A 98 1.08 12.39 14.75
C SER A 98 0.70 11.05 15.39
N ASP A 99 1.69 10.22 15.76
CA ASP A 99 1.49 8.81 16.17
C ASP A 99 0.64 8.00 15.15
N ALA A 100 0.79 8.33 13.86
CA ALA A 100 0.01 7.73 12.80
C ALA A 100 0.30 6.23 12.65
N ALA A 101 -0.73 5.43 12.36
CA ALA A 101 -0.59 4.02 12.01
C ALA A 101 0.06 3.83 10.64
N MET A 102 -0.23 4.75 9.71
CA MET A 102 0.34 4.80 8.37
C MET A 102 0.41 6.24 7.88
N VAL A 103 1.45 6.57 7.11
CA VAL A 103 1.63 7.88 6.46
C VAL A 103 1.80 7.67 4.97
N TYR A 104 1.23 8.57 4.17
CA TYR A 104 1.35 8.62 2.72
C TYR A 104 1.36 10.08 2.24
N SER A 105 1.72 10.32 0.99
CA SER A 105 1.90 11.69 0.50
C SER A 105 1.48 11.86 -0.95
N ASP A 106 1.33 13.12 -1.35
CA ASP A 106 1.28 13.51 -2.76
C ASP A 106 2.58 13.13 -3.48
N HIS A 107 2.52 13.04 -4.80
CA HIS A 107 3.68 12.76 -5.62
C HIS A 107 3.60 13.43 -6.99
N TYR A 108 4.73 13.46 -7.68
CA TYR A 108 4.77 13.80 -9.09
C TYR A 108 4.76 12.51 -9.92
N THR A 109 4.19 12.59 -11.11
CA THR A 109 4.28 11.55 -12.14
C THR A 109 5.02 12.11 -13.35
N ILE A 110 6.01 11.38 -13.86
CA ILE A 110 6.65 11.67 -15.15
C ILE A 110 6.19 10.62 -16.15
N ALA A 111 5.44 11.07 -17.15
CA ALA A 111 4.99 10.26 -18.27
C ALA A 111 5.29 10.99 -19.57
N ASP A 112 5.84 10.31 -20.58
CA ASP A 112 6.23 10.91 -21.88
C ASP A 112 7.11 12.17 -21.73
N GLY A 113 7.99 12.19 -20.72
CA GLY A 113 8.89 13.33 -20.44
C GLY A 113 8.20 14.57 -19.82
N LYS A 114 6.91 14.45 -19.51
CA LYS A 114 6.13 15.52 -18.87
C LYS A 114 5.92 15.22 -17.39
N THR A 115 6.28 16.16 -16.53
CA THR A 115 5.99 16.09 -15.09
C THR A 115 4.61 16.63 -14.80
N THR A 116 3.79 15.87 -14.08
CA THR A 116 2.46 16.27 -13.60
C THR A 116 2.37 16.08 -12.10
N LYS A 117 1.55 16.91 -11.46
CA LYS A 117 1.20 16.75 -10.04
C LYS A 117 0.14 15.65 -9.91
N HIS A 118 0.34 14.78 -8.94
CA HIS A 118 -0.63 13.76 -8.55
C HIS A 118 -0.97 13.97 -7.07
N PRO A 119 -1.89 14.87 -6.75
CA PRO A 119 -2.39 15.01 -5.38
C PRO A 119 -3.27 13.81 -5.05
N VAL A 120 -3.09 13.27 -3.86
CA VAL A 120 -4.01 12.28 -3.28
C VAL A 120 -4.95 12.97 -2.29
N ILE A 121 -5.89 12.26 -1.72
CA ILE A 121 -6.86 12.85 -0.78
C ILE A 121 -6.66 12.35 0.63
N ASP A 122 -7.14 13.11 1.61
CA ASP A 122 -7.17 12.68 3.00
C ASP A 122 -8.01 11.41 3.16
N TYR A 123 -7.47 10.45 3.93
CA TYR A 123 -8.23 9.27 4.27
C TYR A 123 -9.43 9.63 5.16
N GLN A 124 -10.62 9.33 4.66
CA GLN A 124 -11.83 9.49 5.43
C GLN A 124 -11.96 8.32 6.42
N TRP A 125 -11.97 8.61 7.70
CA TRP A 125 -12.10 7.57 8.71
C TRP A 125 -13.40 6.77 8.50
N GLY A 126 -13.24 5.43 8.43
CA GLY A 126 -14.32 4.52 8.07
C GLY A 126 -14.51 4.30 6.56
N SER A 127 -13.65 4.86 5.70
CA SER A 127 -13.67 4.56 4.27
C SER A 127 -13.37 3.10 3.99
N LEU A 128 -14.26 2.45 3.25
CA LEU A 128 -14.16 1.04 2.86
C LEU A 128 -13.74 0.85 1.40
N ARG A 129 -13.42 1.95 0.69
CA ARG A 129 -13.02 1.86 -0.73
C ARG A 129 -11.77 1.00 -0.88
N ASP A 130 -11.84 -0.06 -1.67
CA ASP A 130 -10.71 -0.93 -2.02
C ASP A 130 -9.73 -0.28 -2.99
N ASP A 131 -10.21 0.69 -3.79
CA ASP A 131 -9.47 1.47 -4.77
C ASP A 131 -8.98 2.83 -4.23
N PHE A 132 -8.91 3.00 -2.89
CA PHE A 132 -8.41 4.25 -2.31
C PHE A 132 -6.94 4.46 -2.69
N ASP A 133 -6.65 5.61 -3.30
CA ASP A 133 -5.31 5.97 -3.76
C ASP A 133 -4.46 6.55 -2.61
N PHE A 134 -3.52 5.76 -2.13
CA PHE A 134 -2.47 6.17 -1.18
C PHE A 134 -1.17 6.58 -1.89
N GLY A 135 -1.16 6.65 -3.23
CA GLY A 135 0.05 6.74 -4.01
C GLY A 135 0.83 5.42 -4.03
N GLN A 136 2.10 5.50 -4.39
CA GLN A 136 3.00 4.35 -4.51
C GLN A 136 3.65 3.94 -3.20
N VAL A 137 3.88 4.91 -2.30
CA VAL A 137 4.73 4.74 -1.12
C VAL A 137 3.92 5.01 0.13
N VAL A 138 3.95 4.04 1.03
CA VAL A 138 3.36 4.16 2.37
C VAL A 138 4.40 3.86 3.44
N LEU A 139 4.36 4.61 4.54
CA LEU A 139 5.17 4.39 5.73
C LEU A 139 4.26 3.86 6.84
N ILE A 140 4.52 2.64 7.30
CA ILE A 140 3.66 1.90 8.23
C ILE A 140 4.41 1.72 9.56
N LYS A 141 3.73 1.91 10.69
CA LYS A 141 4.28 1.60 12.02
C LYS A 141 4.46 0.10 12.16
N THR A 142 5.72 -0.33 12.36
CA THR A 142 6.09 -1.76 12.34
C THR A 142 5.35 -2.58 13.40
N ASP A 143 5.21 -2.05 14.60
CA ASP A 143 4.51 -2.76 15.68
C ASP A 143 3.05 -3.07 15.32
N LEU A 144 2.36 -2.15 14.65
CA LEU A 144 0.98 -2.37 14.21
C LEU A 144 0.89 -3.38 13.05
N MET A 145 1.88 -3.40 12.16
CA MET A 145 1.97 -4.41 11.11
C MET A 145 2.20 -5.81 11.70
N LYS A 146 3.05 -5.92 12.73
CA LYS A 146 3.28 -7.16 13.48
C LYS A 146 2.03 -7.60 14.25
N GLU A 147 1.33 -6.68 14.90
CA GLU A 147 0.06 -6.97 15.59
C GLU A 147 -1.00 -7.50 14.60
N TRP A 148 -1.08 -6.94 13.38
CA TRP A 148 -1.92 -7.49 12.33
C TRP A 148 -1.49 -8.91 11.94
N ALA A 149 -0.21 -9.16 11.78
CA ALA A 149 0.31 -10.48 11.43
C ALA A 149 -0.01 -11.53 12.52
N GLU A 150 0.04 -11.16 13.80
CA GLU A 150 -0.32 -12.02 14.93
C GLU A 150 -1.82 -12.27 15.04
N SER A 151 -2.67 -11.43 14.44
CA SER A 151 -4.14 -11.58 14.43
C SER A 151 -4.63 -12.72 13.52
N ALA A 152 -3.74 -13.52 12.95
CA ALA A 152 -4.02 -14.59 12.00
C ALA A 152 -4.93 -14.12 10.84
N PRO A 153 -4.44 -13.21 10.00
CA PRO A 153 -5.19 -12.70 8.86
C PRO A 153 -5.55 -13.83 7.89
N VAL A 154 -6.64 -13.67 7.15
CA VAL A 154 -7.02 -14.60 6.09
C VAL A 154 -5.99 -14.56 4.99
N ASP A 155 -5.68 -15.72 4.39
CA ASP A 155 -4.72 -15.83 3.30
C ASP A 155 -5.35 -15.37 1.97
N TYR A 156 -5.26 -14.06 1.72
CA TYR A 156 -5.69 -13.44 0.49
C TYR A 156 -4.54 -13.37 -0.51
N LYS A 157 -4.82 -13.69 -1.74
CA LYS A 157 -3.87 -13.54 -2.85
C LYS A 157 -3.72 -12.08 -3.30
N PHE A 158 -4.80 -11.30 -3.21
CA PHE A 158 -4.87 -9.91 -3.69
C PHE A 158 -5.19 -8.89 -2.59
N ALA A 159 -6.00 -9.27 -1.60
CA ALA A 159 -6.55 -8.34 -0.61
C ALA A 159 -5.73 -8.22 0.69
N GLY A 160 -4.50 -8.77 0.75
CA GLY A 160 -3.69 -8.75 1.98
C GLY A 160 -3.31 -7.33 2.43
N PHE A 161 -2.88 -6.46 1.52
CA PHE A 161 -2.63 -5.04 1.85
C PHE A 161 -3.92 -4.31 2.22
N TYR A 162 -5.04 -4.61 1.55
CA TYR A 162 -6.34 -4.04 1.89
C TYR A 162 -6.80 -4.43 3.30
N ASP A 163 -6.67 -5.71 3.68
CA ASP A 163 -6.98 -6.19 5.03
C ASP A 163 -6.07 -5.53 6.09
N LEU A 164 -4.76 -5.43 5.82
CA LEU A 164 -3.81 -4.71 6.67
C LEU A 164 -4.23 -3.24 6.82
N ARG A 165 -4.55 -2.54 5.74
CA ARG A 165 -4.98 -1.14 5.76
C ARG A 165 -6.26 -0.94 6.60
N LEU A 166 -7.24 -1.84 6.46
CA LEU A 166 -8.46 -1.82 7.27
C LEU A 166 -8.15 -2.07 8.76
N PHE A 167 -7.19 -2.95 9.06
CA PHE A 167 -6.70 -3.14 10.42
C PHE A 167 -6.05 -1.86 10.97
N LEU A 168 -5.12 -1.27 10.24
CA LEU A 168 -4.42 -0.05 10.63
C LEU A 168 -5.40 1.10 10.91
N SER A 169 -6.45 1.25 10.10
CA SER A 169 -7.48 2.29 10.30
C SER A 169 -8.25 2.18 11.61
N ARG A 170 -8.27 0.99 12.24
CA ARG A 170 -8.86 0.79 13.59
C ARG A 170 -7.87 1.10 14.72
N LYS A 171 -6.57 1.14 14.40
CA LYS A 171 -5.50 1.29 15.41
C LYS A 171 -4.97 2.72 15.51
N GLY A 172 -5.09 3.50 14.45
CA GLY A 172 -4.62 4.86 14.41
C GLY A 172 -4.97 5.57 13.12
N GLN A 173 -4.51 6.80 13.00
CA GLN A 173 -4.75 7.61 11.82
C GLN A 173 -3.94 7.10 10.62
N LEU A 174 -4.56 7.09 9.43
CA LEU A 174 -3.88 7.01 8.15
C LEU A 174 -3.66 8.45 7.68
N PHE A 175 -2.45 8.96 7.87
CA PHE A 175 -2.14 10.39 7.76
C PHE A 175 -1.65 10.74 6.36
N HIS A 176 -2.32 11.67 5.71
CA HIS A 176 -1.91 12.26 4.45
C HIS A 176 -0.98 13.45 4.67
N ILE A 177 0.15 13.49 3.97
CA ILE A 177 1.03 14.65 3.89
C ILE A 177 0.75 15.36 2.56
N ASP A 178 0.16 16.52 2.61
CA ASP A 178 -0.11 17.42 1.47
C ASP A 178 1.21 18.05 0.97
N GLU A 179 2.17 17.19 0.62
CA GLU A 179 3.47 17.55 0.07
C GLU A 179 3.89 16.50 -0.96
N TYR A 180 4.49 16.94 -2.06
CA TYR A 180 4.99 16.07 -3.14
C TYR A 180 6.36 15.49 -2.74
N LEU A 181 6.37 14.34 -2.06
CA LEU A 181 7.58 13.80 -1.44
C LEU A 181 8.36 12.86 -2.37
N TYR A 182 7.80 12.41 -3.48
CA TYR A 182 8.49 11.56 -4.44
C TYR A 182 7.96 11.77 -5.86
N THR A 183 8.65 11.20 -6.82
CA THR A 183 8.28 11.20 -8.24
C THR A 183 8.22 9.78 -8.76
N GLU A 184 7.07 9.38 -9.27
CA GLU A 184 6.87 8.16 -10.04
C GLU A 184 7.25 8.41 -11.50
N ILE A 185 8.07 7.53 -12.08
CA ILE A 185 8.50 7.63 -13.47
C ILE A 185 7.88 6.47 -14.24
N GLU A 186 6.88 6.76 -15.06
CA GLU A 186 6.30 5.77 -15.95
C GLU A 186 7.34 5.39 -17.00
N LEU A 187 7.75 4.12 -16.98
CA LEU A 187 8.56 3.55 -18.04
C LEU A 187 7.65 3.37 -19.26
N ASP A 188 8.15 3.70 -20.45
CA ASP A 188 7.43 3.55 -21.71
C ASP A 188 7.22 2.06 -22.05
N THR A 189 6.39 1.40 -21.26
CA THR A 189 5.91 0.04 -21.50
C THR A 189 4.60 0.09 -22.28
N ARG A 190 4.62 0.67 -23.46
CA ARG A 190 3.45 0.63 -24.37
C ARG A 190 3.20 -0.79 -24.89
N LEU A 191 2.74 -1.64 -24.03
CA LEU A 191 1.92 -2.78 -24.41
C LEU A 191 0.46 -2.35 -24.24
N SER A 192 -0.04 -1.73 -25.33
CA SER A 192 -1.45 -1.67 -25.73
C SER A 192 -2.50 -1.31 -24.67
N GLY A 193 -3.15 -0.18 -24.82
CA GLY A 193 -4.62 0.09 -24.80
C GLY A 193 -5.53 -0.53 -23.74
N ALA A 194 -5.01 -1.27 -22.77
CA ALA A 194 -5.81 -2.08 -21.83
C ALA A 194 -6.32 -1.32 -20.59
N LYS A 195 -5.95 -0.04 -20.41
CA LYS A 195 -6.27 0.71 -19.18
C LYS A 195 -7.74 1.19 -19.07
N GLN A 196 -8.58 1.09 -20.09
CA GLN A 196 -9.87 1.80 -20.07
C GLN A 196 -11.08 0.96 -19.62
N PHE A 197 -10.98 -0.39 -19.50
CA PHE A 197 -12.11 -1.26 -19.15
C PHE A 197 -11.73 -2.42 -18.20
N ASP A 198 -10.78 -2.20 -17.33
CA ASP A 198 -10.25 -3.28 -16.47
C ASP A 198 -11.26 -3.77 -15.42
N TYR A 199 -12.23 -2.95 -15.04
CA TYR A 199 -13.30 -3.31 -14.09
C TYR A 199 -14.30 -4.36 -14.63
N VAL A 200 -14.33 -4.62 -15.94
CA VAL A 200 -15.22 -5.61 -16.57
C VAL A 200 -14.48 -6.94 -16.85
N ASN A 201 -13.19 -7.01 -16.57
CA ASN A 201 -12.38 -8.18 -16.85
C ASN A 201 -12.76 -9.34 -15.91
N PRO A 202 -13.17 -10.53 -16.41
CA PRO A 202 -13.48 -11.69 -15.56
C PRO A 202 -12.33 -12.10 -14.61
N ARG A 203 -11.08 -11.75 -14.95
CA ARG A 203 -9.90 -11.98 -14.08
C ARG A 203 -9.96 -11.15 -12.79
N ASN A 204 -10.69 -10.03 -12.79
CA ASN A 204 -10.84 -9.19 -11.61
C ASN A 204 -11.92 -9.70 -10.64
N ARG A 205 -12.67 -10.75 -11.01
CA ARG A 205 -13.70 -11.32 -10.13
C ARG A 205 -13.11 -11.93 -8.85
N GLU A 206 -11.96 -12.59 -8.94
CA GLU A 206 -11.28 -13.15 -7.77
C GLU A 206 -10.81 -12.01 -6.84
N VAL A 207 -10.28 -10.94 -7.41
CA VAL A 207 -9.88 -9.74 -6.64
C VAL A 207 -11.09 -9.14 -5.91
N GLN A 208 -12.21 -8.94 -6.61
CA GLN A 208 -13.44 -8.38 -6.02
C GLN A 208 -13.96 -9.25 -4.87
N ILE A 209 -13.98 -10.58 -5.05
CA ILE A 209 -14.42 -11.52 -4.00
C ILE A 209 -13.56 -11.39 -2.76
N GLU A 210 -12.24 -11.32 -2.89
CA GLU A 210 -11.34 -11.16 -1.75
C GLU A 210 -11.51 -9.80 -1.07
N MET A 211 -11.69 -8.70 -1.83
CA MET A 211 -11.97 -7.38 -1.27
C MET A 211 -13.29 -7.36 -0.50
N GLU A 212 -14.35 -7.99 -1.03
CA GLU A 212 -15.65 -8.16 -0.33
C GLU A 212 -15.50 -8.98 0.95
N GLN A 213 -14.70 -10.05 0.94
CA GLN A 213 -14.45 -10.87 2.13
C GLN A 213 -13.68 -10.07 3.19
N ALA A 214 -12.64 -9.34 2.79
CA ALA A 214 -11.85 -8.54 3.71
C ALA A 214 -12.68 -7.43 4.36
N VAL A 215 -13.48 -6.70 3.59
CA VAL A 215 -14.34 -5.65 4.14
C VAL A 215 -15.47 -6.21 5.00
N THR A 216 -16.04 -7.35 4.64
CA THR A 216 -17.08 -8.00 5.45
C THR A 216 -16.54 -8.41 6.82
N ARG A 217 -15.34 -9.01 6.85
CA ARG A 217 -14.64 -9.33 8.09
C ARG A 217 -14.35 -8.09 8.94
N HIS A 218 -13.92 -7.00 8.31
CA HIS A 218 -13.69 -5.73 8.99
C HIS A 218 -14.99 -5.19 9.60
N LEU A 219 -16.09 -5.16 8.85
CA LEU A 219 -17.40 -4.71 9.33
C LEU A 219 -17.91 -5.57 10.49
N ASP A 220 -17.73 -6.89 10.42
CA ASP A 220 -18.05 -7.80 11.54
C ASP A 220 -17.22 -7.45 12.78
N THR A 221 -15.93 -7.24 12.62
CA THR A 221 -15.01 -6.89 13.72
C THR A 221 -15.41 -5.61 14.44
N ILE A 222 -15.94 -4.61 13.73
CA ILE A 222 -16.37 -3.33 14.31
C ILE A 222 -17.86 -3.28 14.66
N GLY A 223 -18.59 -4.39 14.45
CA GLY A 223 -20.04 -4.47 14.73
C GLY A 223 -20.90 -3.65 13.78
N ALA A 224 -20.43 -3.39 12.56
CA ALA A 224 -21.11 -2.56 11.55
C ALA A 224 -21.81 -3.37 10.44
N ILE A 225 -21.94 -4.69 10.60
CA ILE A 225 -22.73 -5.51 9.69
C ILE A 225 -24.21 -5.20 9.88
N VAL A 226 -24.88 -4.82 8.80
CA VAL A 226 -26.32 -4.64 8.77
C VAL A 226 -27.00 -6.02 8.76
N ASP A 227 -27.89 -6.27 9.73
CA ASP A 227 -28.74 -7.46 9.74
C ASP A 227 -29.74 -7.37 8.59
N THR A 228 -29.38 -7.97 7.46
CA THR A 228 -30.20 -7.95 6.25
C THR A 228 -31.54 -8.67 6.45
N THR A 229 -31.70 -9.56 7.46
CA THR A 229 -32.95 -10.23 7.72
C THR A 229 -34.04 -9.27 8.19
N LYS A 230 -33.66 -8.15 8.81
CA LYS A 230 -34.57 -7.08 9.24
C LYS A 230 -34.97 -6.13 8.11
N TYR A 231 -34.22 -6.13 7.01
CA TYR A 231 -34.37 -5.18 5.89
C TYR A 231 -34.64 -5.89 4.55
N LEU A 232 -34.72 -7.22 4.54
CA LEU A 232 -35.05 -8.03 3.37
C LEU A 232 -36.57 -8.03 3.13
N ASN A 233 -37.16 -6.93 2.86
CA ASN A 233 -38.32 -6.71 1.99
C ASN A 233 -38.68 -5.23 1.92
N PRO A 234 -37.88 -4.41 1.25
CA PRO A 234 -38.49 -3.27 0.64
C PRO A 234 -39.34 -3.81 -0.49
N ASN A 235 -40.67 -3.80 -0.30
CA ASN A 235 -41.63 -3.92 -1.40
C ASN A 235 -41.39 -2.68 -2.28
N PHE A 236 -40.43 -2.75 -3.18
CA PHE A 236 -40.17 -1.67 -4.15
C PHE A 236 -41.37 -1.40 -5.06
N GLU A 237 -42.34 -2.33 -5.12
CA GLU A 237 -43.58 -2.18 -5.88
C GLU A 237 -44.59 -1.24 -5.21
N GLU A 238 -44.47 -0.93 -3.90
CA GLU A 238 -45.41 -0.05 -3.19
C GLU A 238 -44.90 1.36 -2.88
N GLN A 239 -43.65 1.70 -3.22
CA GLN A 239 -43.19 3.08 -3.13
C GLN A 239 -43.62 3.86 -4.37
N GLN A 240 -44.88 4.27 -4.40
CA GLN A 240 -45.28 5.40 -5.23
C GLN A 240 -44.71 6.66 -4.58
N PHE A 241 -43.76 7.31 -5.27
CA PHE A 241 -43.35 8.66 -4.92
C PHE A 241 -44.55 9.59 -5.20
N GLU A 242 -45.20 10.09 -4.16
CA GLU A 242 -46.11 11.24 -4.23
C GLU A 242 -45.30 12.54 -4.30
#